data_f1865df19c96ce45b55e30b7ecbc6e48
#
_entry.id   f1865df19c96ce45b55e30b7ecbc6e48
#
_cell.length_a   1.000
_cell.length_b   1.000
_cell.length_c   1.000
_cell.angle_alpha   90.00
_cell.angle_beta   90.00
_cell.angle_gamma   90.00
#
_symmetry.space_group_name_H-M   'P 1'
#
loop_
_entity.id
_entity.type
_entity.pdbx_description
1 polymer ?
#
loop_
_entity_poly.entity_id
_entity_poly.type
_entity_poly.pdbx_seq_one_letter_code
_entity_poly.pdbx_strand_id
1 'polypeptide(L)'
;FIERNENVVLIGPSGVGKTHLAMALGYKATQAGIKTRFITAADLLLTLTTAHLQNNLKAVMHRAIKAYRLLIIDEIGYLPMNREQANLFFQVIAALYEKGSLIVTSNLPFGQWDTTFAQDTTLTAALLDRLLHHAHIVPIAGESYRLKHQKQAGMIRSKGDAS
;
A
#
# COMPACT_ATOMS: atom_id res chain seq x y z
N PHE A 1 11.48 11.14 4.20
CA PHE A 1 11.42 10.36 2.95
C PHE A 1 10.62 11.06 1.86
N ILE A 2 9.64 11.84 2.24
CA ILE A 2 8.75 12.51 1.29
C ILE A 2 9.50 13.56 0.47
N GLU A 3 10.42 14.29 1.07
CA GLU A 3 11.22 15.31 0.40
C GLU A 3 12.07 14.74 -0.74
N ARG A 4 12.45 13.47 -0.62
CA ARG A 4 13.27 12.76 -1.60
C ARG A 4 12.45 11.95 -2.59
N ASN A 5 11.12 12.04 -2.52
CA ASN A 5 10.22 11.20 -3.31
C ASN A 5 10.47 9.71 -3.09
N GLU A 6 10.80 9.34 -1.86
CA GLU A 6 10.99 7.95 -1.47
C GLU A 6 9.67 7.32 -1.05
N ASN A 7 9.56 6.02 -1.23
CA ASN A 7 8.37 5.26 -0.87
C ASN A 7 8.60 4.45 0.40
N VAL A 8 7.52 4.04 1.04
CA VAL A 8 7.54 3.12 2.18
C VAL A 8 6.62 1.95 1.87
N VAL A 9 7.14 0.74 2.01
CA VAL A 9 6.37 -0.49 1.82
C VAL A 9 6.31 -1.25 3.13
N LEU A 10 5.12 -1.38 3.69
CA LEU A 10 4.88 -2.13 4.91
C LEU A 10 4.32 -3.49 4.51
N ILE A 11 5.08 -4.54 4.79
CA ILE A 11 4.74 -5.87 4.32
C ILE A 11 4.74 -6.85 5.50
N GLY A 12 3.73 -7.70 5.57
CA GLY A 12 3.60 -8.65 6.65
C GLY A 12 2.20 -9.21 6.77
N PRO A 13 2.00 -10.23 7.62
CA PRO A 13 0.68 -10.86 7.76
C PRO A 13 -0.37 -9.88 8.28
N SER A 14 -1.64 -10.21 8.06
CA SER A 14 -2.77 -9.41 8.54
C SER A 14 -2.75 -9.30 10.07
N GLY A 15 -3.18 -8.15 10.60
CA GLY A 15 -3.30 -7.94 12.02
C GLY A 15 -2.02 -7.58 12.75
N VAL A 16 -0.93 -7.27 12.04
CA VAL A 16 0.33 -6.86 12.68
C VAL A 16 0.46 -5.34 12.84
N GLY A 17 -0.57 -4.57 12.49
CA GLY A 17 -0.59 -3.13 12.70
C GLY A 17 -0.08 -2.29 11.53
N LYS A 18 0.01 -2.86 10.32
CA LYS A 18 0.47 -2.14 9.13
C LYS A 18 -0.39 -0.90 8.84
N THR A 19 -1.69 -1.06 8.89
CA THR A 19 -2.64 0.04 8.65
C THR A 19 -2.46 1.15 9.66
N HIS A 20 -2.34 0.81 10.94
CA HIS A 20 -2.11 1.79 12.00
C HIS A 20 -0.81 2.56 11.80
N LEU A 21 0.26 1.88 11.43
CA LEU A 21 1.54 2.53 11.16
C LEU A 21 1.44 3.46 9.94
N ALA A 22 0.80 2.99 8.87
CA ALA A 22 0.60 3.81 7.67
C ALA A 22 -0.19 5.08 8.00
N MET A 23 -1.26 4.95 8.77
CA MET A 23 -2.08 6.08 9.21
C MET A 23 -1.30 7.04 10.09
N ALA A 24 -0.47 6.53 10.99
CA ALA A 24 0.36 7.36 11.86
C ALA A 24 1.38 8.17 11.05
N LEU A 25 1.99 7.57 10.05
CA LEU A 25 2.92 8.27 9.15
C LEU A 25 2.18 9.35 8.34
N GLY A 26 0.99 9.03 7.85
CA GLY A 26 0.15 9.99 7.12
C GLY A 26 -0.29 11.15 7.99
N TYR A 27 -0.66 10.88 9.22
CA TYR A 27 -1.03 11.93 10.18
C TYR A 27 0.14 12.88 10.44
N LYS A 28 1.33 12.34 10.66
CA LYS A 28 2.53 13.16 10.82
C LYS A 28 2.82 14.02 9.60
N ALA A 29 2.66 13.46 8.41
CA ALA A 29 2.84 14.21 7.17
C ALA A 29 1.84 15.35 7.07
N THR A 30 0.57 15.10 7.41
CA THR A 30 -0.47 16.12 7.41
C THR A 30 -0.15 17.24 8.41
N GLN A 31 0.33 16.90 9.60
CA GLN A 31 0.76 17.89 10.59
C GLN A 31 1.91 18.75 10.09
N ALA A 32 2.77 18.21 9.24
CA ALA A 32 3.86 18.94 8.62
C ALA A 32 3.44 19.77 7.40
N GLY A 33 2.13 19.83 7.11
CA GLY A 33 1.60 20.61 5.99
C GLY A 33 1.67 19.89 4.65
N ILE A 34 1.94 18.58 4.64
CA ILE A 34 2.06 17.80 3.41
C ILE A 34 0.67 17.30 3.01
N LYS A 35 0.27 17.57 1.77
CA LYS A 35 -1.01 17.13 1.26
C LYS A 35 -1.01 15.62 1.09
N THR A 36 -1.82 14.94 1.90
CA THR A 36 -1.82 13.48 2.06
C THR A 36 -3.20 12.92 1.80
N ARG A 37 -3.27 11.76 1.15
CA ARG A 37 -4.51 11.01 0.97
C ARG A 37 -4.30 9.56 1.39
N PHE A 38 -5.27 9.03 2.11
CA PHE A 38 -5.34 7.61 2.46
C PHE A 38 -6.49 6.96 1.67
N ILE A 39 -6.20 5.83 1.01
CA ILE A 39 -7.21 5.08 0.27
C ILE A 39 -6.83 3.59 0.31
N THR A 40 -7.83 2.71 0.38
CA THR A 40 -7.58 1.28 0.21
C THR A 40 -7.37 0.96 -1.27
N ALA A 41 -6.68 -0.14 -1.56
CA ALA A 41 -6.49 -0.57 -2.95
C ALA A 41 -7.84 -0.82 -3.63
N ALA A 42 -8.81 -1.40 -2.91
CA ALA A 42 -10.14 -1.66 -3.45
C ALA A 42 -10.86 -0.36 -3.83
N ASP A 43 -10.84 0.64 -2.96
CA ASP A 43 -11.49 1.93 -3.24
C ASP A 43 -10.77 2.70 -4.34
N LEU A 44 -9.46 2.61 -4.40
CA LEU A 44 -8.68 3.20 -5.47
C LEU A 44 -9.10 2.61 -6.83
N LEU A 45 -9.19 1.30 -6.91
CA LEU A 45 -9.62 0.63 -8.14
C LEU A 45 -11.03 1.01 -8.53
N LEU A 46 -11.95 1.11 -7.57
CA LEU A 46 -13.31 1.54 -7.84
C LEU A 46 -13.32 2.96 -8.42
N THR A 47 -12.56 3.87 -7.83
CA THR A 47 -12.42 5.24 -8.33
C THR A 47 -11.90 5.27 -9.76
N LEU A 48 -10.85 4.50 -10.05
CA LEU A 48 -10.20 4.51 -11.37
C LEU A 48 -11.04 3.81 -12.42
N THR A 49 -11.66 2.67 -12.11
CA THR A 49 -12.50 1.96 -13.08
C THR A 49 -13.75 2.77 -13.42
N THR A 50 -14.36 3.42 -12.44
CA THR A 50 -15.50 4.31 -12.67
C THR A 50 -15.08 5.48 -13.58
N ALA A 51 -13.94 6.11 -13.31
CA ALA A 51 -13.44 7.21 -14.13
C ALA A 51 -13.13 6.75 -15.56
N HIS A 52 -12.58 5.56 -15.71
CA HIS A 52 -12.28 5.00 -17.04
C HIS A 52 -13.57 4.78 -17.84
N LEU A 53 -14.61 4.23 -17.22
CA LEU A 53 -15.90 4.02 -17.87
C LEU A 53 -16.57 5.34 -18.26
N GLN A 54 -16.36 6.40 -17.51
CA GLN A 54 -16.92 7.72 -17.77
C GLN A 54 -16.04 8.59 -18.67
N ASN A 55 -14.95 8.05 -19.18
CA ASN A 55 -13.99 8.78 -20.03
C ASN A 55 -13.42 10.03 -19.38
N ASN A 56 -13.24 10.02 -18.06
CA ASN A 56 -12.64 11.14 -17.33
C ASN A 56 -11.44 10.72 -16.48
N LEU A 57 -10.76 9.63 -16.87
CA LEU A 57 -9.64 9.08 -16.11
C LEU A 57 -8.52 10.11 -15.90
N LYS A 58 -8.18 10.87 -16.94
CA LYS A 58 -7.11 11.89 -16.85
C LYS A 58 -7.42 12.93 -15.77
N ALA A 59 -8.65 13.42 -15.74
CA ALA A 59 -9.05 14.41 -14.75
C ALA A 59 -9.05 13.84 -13.33
N VAL A 60 -9.51 12.60 -13.17
CA VAL A 60 -9.52 11.92 -11.87
C VAL A 60 -8.09 11.62 -11.41
N MET A 61 -7.22 11.16 -12.29
CA MET A 61 -5.80 10.96 -11.97
C MET A 61 -5.15 12.24 -11.47
N HIS A 62 -5.43 13.36 -12.11
CA HIS A 62 -4.87 14.63 -11.69
C HIS A 62 -5.42 15.06 -10.33
N ARG A 63 -6.74 15.03 -10.16
CA ARG A 63 -7.41 15.50 -8.95
C ARG A 63 -7.22 14.58 -7.75
N ALA A 64 -7.31 13.27 -7.98
CA ALA A 64 -7.35 12.30 -6.89
C ALA A 64 -6.00 11.69 -6.55
N ILE A 65 -5.03 11.75 -7.44
CA ILE A 65 -3.72 11.13 -7.29
C ILE A 65 -2.60 12.17 -7.32
N LYS A 66 -2.42 12.83 -8.44
CA LYS A 66 -1.28 13.73 -8.66
C LYS A 66 -1.33 14.99 -7.81
N ALA A 67 -2.50 15.35 -7.31
CA ALA A 67 -2.66 16.51 -6.44
C ALA A 67 -2.07 16.29 -5.04
N TYR A 68 -1.77 15.06 -4.67
CA TYR A 68 -1.26 14.71 -3.35
C TYR A 68 0.25 14.47 -3.40
N ARG A 69 0.92 14.98 -2.39
CA ARG A 69 2.37 14.79 -2.24
C ARG A 69 2.68 13.42 -1.64
N LEU A 70 1.76 12.90 -0.84
CA LEU A 70 1.83 11.57 -0.24
C LEU A 70 0.50 10.85 -0.46
N LEU A 71 0.56 9.68 -1.07
CA LEU A 71 -0.57 8.79 -1.24
C LEU A 71 -0.32 7.51 -0.46
N ILE A 72 -1.27 7.13 0.38
CA ILE A 72 -1.22 5.90 1.15
C ILE A 72 -2.23 4.93 0.56
N ILE A 73 -1.74 3.79 0.06
CA ILE A 73 -2.57 2.74 -0.51
C ILE A 73 -2.51 1.53 0.42
N ASP A 74 -3.63 1.26 1.07
CA ASP A 74 -3.73 0.20 2.06
C ASP A 74 -4.27 -1.09 1.46
N GLU A 75 -3.82 -2.22 1.98
CA GLU A 75 -4.34 -3.55 1.68
C GLU A 75 -4.16 -3.99 0.22
N ILE A 76 -2.97 -3.78 -0.34
CA ILE A 76 -2.61 -4.35 -1.63
C ILE A 76 -2.48 -5.87 -1.46
N GLY A 77 -3.14 -6.62 -2.34
CA GLY A 77 -3.09 -8.08 -2.31
C GLY A 77 -4.25 -8.75 -1.59
N TYR A 78 -5.16 -7.95 -1.01
CA TYR A 78 -6.36 -8.49 -0.38
C TYR A 78 -7.31 -9.12 -1.40
N LEU A 79 -7.47 -8.48 -2.55
CA LEU A 79 -8.27 -9.00 -3.66
C LEU A 79 -7.45 -9.00 -4.95
N PRO A 80 -7.55 -10.05 -5.77
CA PRO A 80 -6.85 -10.06 -7.05
C PRO A 80 -7.49 -9.07 -8.02
N MET A 81 -6.67 -8.53 -8.91
CA MET A 81 -7.07 -7.59 -9.95
C MET A 81 -7.19 -8.31 -11.29
N ASN A 82 -8.12 -7.87 -12.13
CA ASN A 82 -8.11 -8.26 -13.53
C ASN A 82 -7.08 -7.40 -14.30
N ARG A 83 -6.91 -7.68 -15.60
CA ARG A 83 -5.90 -6.99 -16.41
C ARG A 83 -6.13 -5.50 -16.49
N GLU A 84 -7.37 -5.06 -16.67
CA GLU A 84 -7.72 -3.64 -16.73
C GLU A 84 -7.39 -2.94 -15.41
N GLN A 85 -7.80 -3.53 -14.30
CA GLN A 85 -7.52 -3.00 -12.97
C GLN A 85 -6.02 -2.93 -12.68
N ALA A 86 -5.28 -3.97 -13.05
CA ALA A 86 -3.83 -4.00 -12.87
C ALA A 86 -3.14 -2.89 -13.68
N ASN A 87 -3.59 -2.65 -14.91
CA ASN A 87 -3.07 -1.57 -15.74
C ASN A 87 -3.37 -0.20 -15.14
N LEU A 88 -4.58 0.00 -14.61
CA LEU A 88 -4.96 1.25 -13.97
C LEU A 88 -4.13 1.50 -12.71
N PHE A 89 -3.92 0.47 -11.92
CA PHE A 89 -3.08 0.55 -10.74
C PHE A 89 -1.63 0.91 -11.11
N PHE A 90 -1.11 0.28 -12.16
CA PHE A 90 0.22 0.60 -12.67
C PHE A 90 0.33 2.08 -13.05
N GLN A 91 -0.71 2.65 -13.65
CA GLN A 91 -0.70 4.07 -14.00
C GLN A 91 -0.58 4.98 -12.79
N VAL A 92 -1.15 4.59 -11.64
CA VAL A 92 -0.99 5.35 -10.39
C VAL A 92 0.47 5.34 -9.95
N ILE A 93 1.09 4.17 -9.93
CA ILE A 93 2.49 4.04 -9.52
C ILE A 93 3.39 4.85 -10.48
N ALA A 94 3.16 4.75 -11.78
CA ALA A 94 3.93 5.49 -12.78
C ALA A 94 3.73 7.00 -12.66
N ALA A 95 2.51 7.45 -12.34
CA ALA A 95 2.21 8.87 -12.21
C ALA A 95 2.92 9.53 -11.04
N LEU A 96 3.15 8.78 -9.96
CA LEU A 96 3.83 9.29 -8.77
C LEU A 96 5.33 9.00 -8.77
N TYR A 97 5.81 8.20 -9.70
CA TYR A 97 7.23 7.86 -9.80
C TYR A 97 8.08 9.12 -9.91
N GLU A 98 9.00 9.30 -8.95
CA GLU A 98 9.89 10.45 -8.85
C GLU A 98 9.21 11.82 -8.70
N LYS A 99 7.90 11.84 -8.45
CA LYS A 99 7.12 13.09 -8.33
C LYS A 99 6.43 13.23 -6.99
N GLY A 100 6.13 12.13 -6.37
CA GLY A 100 5.49 12.08 -5.06
C GLY A 100 5.97 10.87 -4.29
N SER A 101 5.41 10.65 -3.12
CA SER A 101 5.72 9.50 -2.28
C SER A 101 4.51 8.62 -2.08
N LEU A 102 4.76 7.33 -1.96
CA LEU A 102 3.76 6.30 -1.68
C LEU A 102 4.10 5.62 -0.37
N ILE A 103 3.07 5.37 0.43
CA ILE A 103 3.13 4.37 1.50
C ILE A 103 2.16 3.28 1.08
N VAL A 104 2.62 2.06 0.95
CA VAL A 104 1.75 0.93 0.61
C VAL A 104 1.84 -0.13 1.68
N THR A 105 0.72 -0.79 1.94
CA THR A 105 0.68 -1.94 2.84
C THR A 105 0.24 -3.17 2.06
N SER A 106 0.81 -4.32 2.40
CA SER A 106 0.44 -5.59 1.77
C SER A 106 0.66 -6.75 2.72
N ASN A 107 -0.19 -7.75 2.63
CA ASN A 107 -0.03 -9.01 3.33
C ASN A 107 0.72 -10.04 2.48
N LEU A 108 1.09 -9.72 1.23
CA LEU A 108 1.77 -10.64 0.34
C LEU A 108 3.24 -10.29 0.20
N PRO A 109 4.14 -11.27 0.27
CA PRO A 109 5.53 -11.06 -0.12
C PRO A 109 5.62 -10.70 -1.60
N PHE A 110 6.65 -9.96 -1.98
CA PHE A 110 6.81 -9.47 -3.36
C PHE A 110 6.77 -10.57 -4.40
N GLY A 111 7.28 -11.74 -4.07
CA GLY A 111 7.28 -12.89 -4.98
C GLY A 111 5.89 -13.41 -5.34
N GLN A 112 4.85 -12.98 -4.61
CA GLN A 112 3.47 -13.37 -4.87
C GLN A 112 2.61 -12.23 -5.43
N TRP A 113 3.21 -11.06 -5.68
CA TRP A 113 2.45 -9.91 -6.17
C TRP A 113 1.87 -10.11 -7.57
N ASP A 114 2.49 -10.96 -8.39
CA ASP A 114 1.95 -11.30 -9.70
C ASP A 114 0.54 -11.90 -9.62
N THR A 115 0.25 -12.65 -8.55
CA THR A 115 -1.10 -13.21 -8.34
C THR A 115 -2.14 -12.13 -8.11
N THR A 116 -1.75 -10.99 -7.58
CA THR A 116 -2.63 -9.83 -7.39
C THR A 116 -2.84 -9.07 -8.69
N PHE A 117 -1.78 -8.94 -9.52
CA PHE A 117 -1.79 -8.12 -10.72
C PHE A 117 -2.05 -8.96 -11.96
N ALA A 118 -3.21 -9.61 -11.99
CA ALA A 118 -3.74 -10.33 -13.15
C ALA A 118 -2.85 -11.46 -13.66
N GLN A 119 -2.01 -12.06 -12.82
CA GLN A 119 -1.02 -13.07 -13.21
C GLN A 119 -0.03 -12.54 -14.26
N ASP A 120 0.09 -11.24 -14.41
CA ASP A 120 0.97 -10.61 -15.38
C ASP A 120 2.33 -10.34 -14.73
N THR A 121 3.28 -11.24 -14.99
CA THR A 121 4.63 -11.15 -14.41
C THR A 121 5.41 -9.95 -14.96
N THR A 122 5.20 -9.60 -16.22
CA THR A 122 5.87 -8.45 -16.85
C THR A 122 5.39 -7.14 -16.24
N LEU A 123 4.07 -6.97 -16.12
CA LEU A 123 3.49 -5.79 -15.50
C LEU A 123 3.93 -5.68 -14.05
N THR A 124 3.89 -6.78 -13.30
CA THR A 124 4.28 -6.81 -11.90
C THR A 124 5.74 -6.42 -11.72
N ALA A 125 6.63 -6.94 -12.55
CA ALA A 125 8.05 -6.59 -12.50
C ALA A 125 8.26 -5.10 -12.75
N ALA A 126 7.59 -4.53 -13.74
CA ALA A 126 7.69 -3.10 -14.05
C ALA A 126 7.12 -2.23 -12.93
N LEU A 127 6.02 -2.67 -12.32
CA LEU A 127 5.42 -1.98 -11.18
C LEU A 127 6.35 -1.97 -9.97
N LEU A 128 6.90 -3.13 -9.63
CA LEU A 128 7.81 -3.27 -8.50
C LEU A 128 9.10 -2.48 -8.73
N ASP A 129 9.61 -2.47 -9.95
CA ASP A 129 10.80 -1.70 -10.30
C ASP A 129 10.61 -0.21 -9.95
N ARG A 130 9.46 0.34 -10.29
CA ARG A 130 9.15 1.74 -9.97
C ARG A 130 8.87 1.96 -8.49
N LEU A 131 8.06 1.10 -7.89
CA LEU A 131 7.68 1.23 -6.48
C LEU A 131 8.89 1.14 -5.55
N LEU A 132 9.80 0.22 -5.84
CA LEU A 132 10.95 -0.07 -4.99
C LEU A 132 12.21 0.71 -5.35
N HIS A 133 12.16 1.55 -6.38
CA HIS A 133 13.35 2.29 -6.85
C HIS A 133 14.01 3.10 -5.75
N HIS A 134 13.24 3.84 -4.98
CA HIS A 134 13.71 4.54 -3.78
C HIS A 134 12.72 4.24 -2.66
N ALA A 135 12.82 3.07 -2.05
CA ALA A 135 11.85 2.62 -1.08
C ALA A 135 12.50 2.14 0.21
N HIS A 136 11.80 2.41 1.30
CA HIS A 136 12.07 1.81 2.60
C HIS A 136 11.11 0.64 2.77
N ILE A 137 11.65 -0.58 2.74
CA ILE A 137 10.86 -1.79 2.92
C ILE A 137 10.90 -2.15 4.40
N VAL A 138 9.74 -2.16 5.02
CA VAL A 138 9.59 -2.45 6.45
C VAL A 138 8.83 -3.78 6.59
N PRO A 139 9.55 -4.90 6.71
CA PRO A 139 8.89 -6.17 6.98
C PRO A 139 8.41 -6.19 8.42
N ILE A 140 7.17 -6.55 8.62
CA ILE A 140 6.58 -6.71 9.93
C ILE A 140 6.28 -8.19 10.10
N ALA A 141 7.15 -8.87 10.83
CA ALA A 141 7.08 -10.30 11.02
C ALA A 141 6.64 -10.64 12.44
N GLY A 142 6.41 -11.92 12.67
CA GLY A 142 6.10 -12.44 13.99
C GLY A 142 4.62 -12.43 14.29
N GLU A 143 4.29 -12.14 15.53
CA GLU A 143 2.92 -12.17 16.00
C GLU A 143 2.15 -10.94 15.55
N SER A 144 0.85 -11.15 15.25
CA SER A 144 -0.02 -10.03 14.97
C SER A 144 -0.13 -9.14 16.22
N TYR A 145 -0.41 -7.87 16.00
CA TYR A 145 -0.67 -6.91 17.07
C TYR A 145 -1.72 -7.44 18.05
N ARG A 146 -2.78 -8.02 17.53
CA ARG A 146 -3.87 -8.58 18.34
C ARG A 146 -3.41 -9.71 19.22
N LEU A 147 -2.61 -10.64 18.70
CA LEU A 147 -2.07 -11.77 19.43
C LEU A 147 -1.12 -11.31 20.53
N LYS A 148 -0.24 -10.38 20.22
CA LYS A 148 0.67 -9.77 21.19
C LYS A 148 -0.08 -9.14 22.34
N HIS A 149 -1.12 -8.41 22.04
CA HIS A 149 -1.94 -7.75 23.05
C HIS A 149 -2.64 -8.78 23.97
N GLN A 150 -3.13 -9.87 23.42
CA GLN A 150 -3.74 -10.95 24.20
C GLN A 150 -2.73 -11.61 25.12
N LYS A 151 -1.50 -11.81 24.69
CA LYS A 151 -0.43 -12.35 25.52
C LYS A 151 -0.11 -11.43 26.69
N GLN A 152 -0.03 -10.15 26.46
CA GLN A 152 0.20 -9.16 27.51
C GLN A 152 -0.93 -9.18 28.56
N ALA A 153 -2.13 -9.46 28.13
CA ALA A 153 -3.28 -9.58 29.01
C ALA A 153 -3.38 -10.96 29.69
N GLY A 154 -2.45 -11.88 29.41
CA GLY A 154 -2.46 -13.22 29.99
C GLY A 154 -3.50 -14.16 29.40
N MET A 155 -4.08 -13.80 28.27
CA MET A 155 -5.14 -14.59 27.63
C MET A 155 -4.61 -15.73 26.78
N ILE A 156 -3.35 -15.64 26.37
CA ILE A 156 -2.67 -16.66 25.57
C ILE A 156 -1.37 -17.01 26.26
N ARG A 157 -1.14 -18.30 26.47
CA ARG A 157 0.11 -18.76 27.07
C ARG A 157 1.23 -18.69 26.01
N SER A 158 2.38 -18.19 26.46
CA SER A 158 3.57 -18.24 25.64
C SER A 158 4.15 -19.65 25.63
N LYS A 159 5.08 -19.91 24.74
CA LYS A 159 5.78 -21.19 24.70
C LYS A 159 6.54 -21.47 25.99
N GLY A 160 7.05 -20.42 26.63
CA GLY A 160 7.72 -20.55 27.91
C GLY A 160 6.81 -21.01 29.02
N ASP A 161 5.54 -20.62 28.97
CA ASP A 161 4.57 -21.00 29.96
C ASP A 161 4.09 -22.44 29.78
N ALA A 162 4.25 -22.98 28.60
CA ALA A 162 3.82 -24.33 28.27
C ALA A 162 4.89 -25.39 28.57
N SER A 163 6.08 -24.98 28.93
CA SER A 163 7.19 -25.85 29.24
C SER A 163 7.32 -26.12 30.73
#